data_aeabde5b27449e539e2a6a77a1a392c6
#
_entry.id   aeabde5b27449e539e2a6a77a1a392c6
#
_cell.length_a   1.000
_cell.length_b   1.000
_cell.length_c   1.000
_cell.angle_alpha   90.00
_cell.angle_beta   90.00
_cell.angle_gamma   90.00
#
_symmetry.space_group_name_H-M   'P 1'
#
loop_
_entity.id
_entity.type
_entity.pdbx_description
1 polymer ?
#
loop_
_entity_poly.entity_id
_entity_poly.type
_entity_poly.pdbx_seq_one_letter_code
_entity_poly.pdbx_strand_id
1 'polypeptide(L)'
;VESYDVAIIGGGGAGLTAALYAARARRRTIVFEGEVTGGQIATTDIVENYPGFPEGINGFDLAQQIARQAEKFGAEMAYERVEGMTRLDGGTFEVRSSERAIRARAVVATAGADYNKLGVPGEAELTGRGVSYCGTCDAAFFNGMDVIVVGGGDSALDEGLFVSRHARSVNVVHRRDSLRASAILQERAFANPKMRFTWDTVIERIEGGGQVERAVLRNVKTGEVTVTPTSAVFVFIGQTPNSHLLRGLVELDAGGHAMVDLGMRTRVPGLFVAGDLRTQAARQLVSACGDGATAAISAEHYLAGLDGAGGNLERSAGEAPGVPAAATGS
;
A
#
# COMPACT_ATOMS: atom_id res chain seq x y z
N VAL A 1 29.04 1.72 9.77
CA VAL A 1 27.65 1.76 9.32
C VAL A 1 27.64 1.33 7.85
N GLU A 2 26.86 0.32 7.54
CA GLU A 2 26.74 -0.20 6.18
C GLU A 2 26.02 0.81 5.28
N SER A 3 26.40 0.88 3.99
CA SER A 3 25.87 1.88 3.06
C SER A 3 25.22 1.24 1.83
N TYR A 4 24.07 1.76 1.42
CA TYR A 4 23.30 1.33 0.27
C TYR A 4 23.02 2.53 -0.64
N ASP A 5 22.81 2.27 -1.94
CA ASP A 5 22.31 3.29 -2.84
C ASP A 5 20.82 3.56 -2.58
N VAL A 6 20.04 2.48 -2.41
CA VAL A 6 18.59 2.56 -2.18
C VAL A 6 18.19 1.70 -0.99
N ALA A 7 17.51 2.29 -0.02
CA ALA A 7 16.80 1.56 1.02
C ALA A 7 15.29 1.61 0.75
N ILE A 8 14.63 0.46 0.83
CA ILE A 8 13.19 0.32 0.60
C ILE A 8 12.55 -0.09 1.92
N ILE A 9 11.52 0.62 2.35
CA ILE A 9 10.83 0.40 3.63
C ILE A 9 9.45 -0.17 3.37
N GLY A 10 9.29 -1.47 3.53
CA GLY A 10 8.08 -2.25 3.28
C GLY A 10 8.22 -3.18 2.07
N GLY A 11 8.06 -4.48 2.27
CA GLY A 11 8.18 -5.54 1.27
C GLY A 11 6.86 -5.97 0.63
N GLY A 12 5.89 -5.06 0.51
CA GLY A 12 4.67 -5.27 -0.27
C GLY A 12 4.93 -5.18 -1.79
N GLY A 13 3.87 -5.26 -2.61
CA GLY A 13 3.99 -5.23 -4.08
C GLY A 13 4.76 -4.01 -4.61
N ALA A 14 4.56 -2.83 -4.01
CA ALA A 14 5.31 -1.63 -4.37
C ALA A 14 6.80 -1.75 -4.04
N GLY A 15 7.13 -2.20 -2.82
CA GLY A 15 8.51 -2.31 -2.35
C GLY A 15 9.30 -3.37 -3.10
N LEU A 16 8.74 -4.56 -3.27
CA LEU A 16 9.37 -5.64 -4.03
C LEU A 16 9.61 -5.27 -5.49
N THR A 17 8.65 -4.54 -6.10
CA THR A 17 8.83 -4.05 -7.47
C THR A 17 9.89 -2.95 -7.53
N ALA A 18 9.91 -2.02 -6.56
CA ALA A 18 10.96 -1.01 -6.48
C ALA A 18 12.35 -1.66 -6.33
N ALA A 19 12.46 -2.70 -5.50
CA ALA A 19 13.70 -3.48 -5.32
C ALA A 19 14.17 -4.13 -6.63
N LEU A 20 13.25 -4.76 -7.35
CA LEU A 20 13.54 -5.36 -8.64
C LEU A 20 14.15 -4.34 -9.61
N TYR A 21 13.54 -3.16 -9.74
CA TYR A 21 13.99 -2.14 -10.68
C TYR A 21 15.32 -1.50 -10.23
N ALA A 22 15.49 -1.19 -8.97
CA ALA A 22 16.73 -0.61 -8.43
C ALA A 22 17.91 -1.59 -8.54
N ALA A 23 17.71 -2.86 -8.18
CA ALA A 23 18.75 -3.89 -8.32
C ALA A 23 19.10 -4.16 -9.78
N ARG A 24 18.15 -4.16 -10.71
CA ARG A 24 18.43 -4.26 -12.15
C ARG A 24 19.22 -3.07 -12.68
N ALA A 25 19.03 -1.89 -12.12
CA ALA A 25 19.85 -0.71 -12.40
C ALA A 25 21.26 -0.77 -11.75
N ARG A 26 21.64 -1.91 -11.15
CA ARG A 26 22.92 -2.12 -10.48
C ARG A 26 23.14 -1.23 -9.24
N ARG A 27 22.06 -0.76 -8.61
CA ARG A 27 22.12 -0.04 -7.34
C ARG A 27 22.15 -1.04 -6.19
N ARG A 28 23.06 -0.85 -5.25
CA ARG A 28 23.08 -1.65 -4.02
C ARG A 28 21.80 -1.35 -3.24
N THR A 29 20.91 -2.34 -3.18
CA THR A 29 19.53 -2.18 -2.70
C THR A 29 19.25 -3.10 -1.53
N ILE A 30 18.62 -2.56 -0.47
CA ILE A 30 18.10 -3.31 0.67
C ILE A 30 16.59 -3.05 0.82
N VAL A 31 15.84 -4.11 1.14
CA VAL A 31 14.41 -4.05 1.46
C VAL A 31 14.23 -4.44 2.92
N PHE A 32 13.61 -3.57 3.69
CA PHE A 32 13.20 -3.87 5.06
C PHE A 32 11.75 -4.35 5.08
N GLU A 33 11.53 -5.55 5.61
CA GLU A 33 10.21 -6.14 5.80
C GLU A 33 10.03 -6.54 7.27
N GLY A 34 9.10 -5.91 7.94
CA GLY A 34 8.88 -6.10 9.37
C GLY A 34 7.87 -7.17 9.75
N GLU A 35 7.15 -7.76 8.79
CA GLU A 35 6.06 -8.71 9.05
C GLU A 35 6.11 -9.92 8.10
N VAL A 36 5.39 -9.83 6.98
CA VAL A 36 5.31 -10.92 5.99
C VAL A 36 5.65 -10.37 4.63
N THR A 37 6.62 -10.98 3.95
CA THR A 37 6.99 -10.62 2.57
C THR A 37 5.78 -10.68 1.65
N GLY A 38 5.49 -9.55 1.01
CA GLY A 38 4.31 -9.35 0.18
C GLY A 38 3.24 -8.48 0.83
N GLY A 39 3.33 -8.20 2.13
CA GLY A 39 2.34 -7.40 2.85
C GLY A 39 0.93 -7.98 2.73
N GLN A 40 -0.08 -7.15 2.49
CA GLN A 40 -1.48 -7.58 2.42
C GLN A 40 -1.75 -8.65 1.34
N ILE A 41 -0.99 -8.68 0.25
CA ILE A 41 -1.17 -9.68 -0.80
C ILE A 41 -0.85 -11.10 -0.31
N ALA A 42 0.14 -11.25 0.56
CA ALA A 42 0.53 -12.56 1.10
C ALA A 42 -0.58 -13.22 1.94
N THR A 43 -1.55 -12.45 2.42
CA THR A 43 -2.70 -12.95 3.18
C THR A 43 -3.95 -13.17 2.32
N THR A 44 -3.88 -12.88 1.02
CA THR A 44 -4.99 -13.07 0.06
C THR A 44 -4.96 -14.49 -0.48
N ASP A 45 -6.07 -15.20 -0.41
CA ASP A 45 -6.14 -16.59 -0.86
C ASP A 45 -5.93 -16.71 -2.37
N ILE A 46 -6.75 -16.01 -3.17
CA ILE A 46 -6.64 -15.98 -4.64
C ILE A 46 -6.66 -14.53 -5.13
N VAL A 47 -5.69 -14.17 -5.97
CA VAL A 47 -5.60 -12.90 -6.68
C VAL A 47 -5.97 -13.14 -8.13
N GLU A 48 -7.15 -12.66 -8.55
CA GLU A 48 -7.67 -12.85 -9.91
C GLU A 48 -7.47 -11.62 -10.81
N ASN A 49 -7.10 -10.48 -10.21
CA ASN A 49 -7.04 -9.18 -10.89
C ASN A 49 -5.60 -8.67 -11.12
N TYR A 50 -4.61 -9.55 -11.02
CA TYR A 50 -3.24 -9.22 -11.40
C TYR A 50 -2.95 -9.78 -12.81
N PRO A 51 -2.59 -8.91 -13.78
CA PRO A 51 -2.39 -9.33 -15.18
C PRO A 51 -1.29 -10.40 -15.30
N GLY A 52 -1.54 -11.41 -16.13
CA GLY A 52 -0.61 -12.51 -16.39
C GLY A 52 -1.03 -13.84 -15.74
N PHE A 53 -2.07 -13.85 -14.92
CA PHE A 53 -2.58 -15.03 -14.23
C PHE A 53 -4.09 -15.21 -14.53
N PRO A 54 -4.46 -15.76 -15.71
CA PRO A 54 -5.87 -15.87 -16.13
C PRO A 54 -6.71 -16.75 -15.21
N GLU A 55 -6.10 -17.71 -14.53
CA GLU A 55 -6.76 -18.62 -13.58
C GLU A 55 -6.63 -18.12 -12.12
N GLY A 56 -6.11 -16.91 -11.91
CA GLY A 56 -5.73 -16.43 -10.60
C GLY A 56 -4.44 -17.05 -10.07
N ILE A 57 -3.95 -16.54 -8.98
CA ILE A 57 -2.76 -17.03 -8.27
C ILE A 57 -2.94 -16.84 -6.77
N ASN A 58 -2.46 -17.77 -5.96
CA ASN A 58 -2.38 -17.58 -4.52
C ASN A 58 -1.51 -16.35 -4.19
N GLY A 59 -2.00 -15.49 -3.31
CA GLY A 59 -1.33 -14.21 -3.02
C GLY A 59 0.04 -14.37 -2.39
N PHE A 60 0.24 -15.36 -1.51
CA PHE A 60 1.54 -15.68 -0.95
C PHE A 60 2.53 -16.13 -2.04
N ASP A 61 2.10 -17.02 -2.94
CA ASP A 61 2.93 -17.50 -4.05
C ASP A 61 3.33 -16.36 -5.00
N LEU A 62 2.41 -15.46 -5.30
CA LEU A 62 2.69 -14.27 -6.12
C LEU A 62 3.73 -13.37 -5.43
N ALA A 63 3.56 -13.09 -4.14
CA ALA A 63 4.49 -12.30 -3.35
C ALA A 63 5.90 -12.91 -3.36
N GLN A 64 6.00 -14.24 -3.15
CA GLN A 64 7.26 -14.96 -3.19
C GLN A 64 7.91 -14.94 -4.58
N GLN A 65 7.13 -14.98 -5.66
CA GLN A 65 7.67 -14.88 -7.01
C GLN A 65 8.26 -13.50 -7.28
N ILE A 66 7.59 -12.41 -6.84
CA ILE A 66 8.09 -11.05 -6.99
C ILE A 66 9.36 -10.85 -6.14
N ALA A 67 9.39 -11.34 -4.90
CA ALA A 67 10.55 -11.26 -4.02
C ALA A 67 11.77 -11.97 -4.64
N ARG A 68 11.61 -13.24 -5.06
CA ARG A 68 12.67 -14.01 -5.74
C ARG A 68 13.18 -13.32 -7.01
N GLN A 69 12.31 -12.59 -7.71
CA GLN A 69 12.71 -11.84 -8.89
C GLN A 69 13.61 -10.65 -8.51
N ALA A 70 13.35 -9.96 -7.40
CA ALA A 70 14.20 -8.88 -6.90
C ALA A 70 15.55 -9.42 -6.39
N GLU A 71 15.54 -10.49 -5.60
CA GLU A 71 16.74 -11.16 -5.08
C GLU A 71 17.66 -11.67 -6.20
N LYS A 72 17.09 -12.22 -7.28
CA LYS A 72 17.85 -12.68 -8.48
C LYS A 72 18.73 -11.57 -9.06
N PHE A 73 18.33 -10.31 -8.93
CA PHE A 73 19.12 -9.16 -9.40
C PHE A 73 20.00 -8.53 -8.32
N GLY A 74 20.02 -9.10 -7.11
CA GLY A 74 20.90 -8.72 -6.02
C GLY A 74 20.27 -7.76 -5.00
N ALA A 75 18.94 -7.65 -4.93
CA ALA A 75 18.29 -6.98 -3.81
C ALA A 75 18.48 -7.81 -2.52
N GLU A 76 18.91 -7.16 -1.45
CA GLU A 76 19.04 -7.75 -0.12
C GLU A 76 17.70 -7.65 0.60
N MET A 77 17.21 -8.76 1.17
CA MET A 77 16.01 -8.78 2.01
C MET A 77 16.42 -8.78 3.49
N ALA A 78 15.96 -7.79 4.23
CA ALA A 78 16.15 -7.67 5.68
C ALA A 78 14.81 -7.83 6.38
N TYR A 79 14.66 -8.92 7.12
CA TYR A 79 13.42 -9.21 7.87
C TYR A 79 13.44 -8.49 9.21
N GLU A 80 13.45 -7.18 9.16
CA GLU A 80 13.65 -6.27 10.25
C GLU A 80 12.64 -5.12 10.15
N ARG A 81 12.01 -4.75 11.25
CA ARG A 81 11.12 -3.58 11.29
C ARG A 81 11.93 -2.30 11.36
N VAL A 82 11.64 -1.36 10.47
CA VAL A 82 12.22 -0.01 10.55
C VAL A 82 11.51 0.79 11.65
N GLU A 83 12.29 1.31 12.59
CA GLU A 83 11.83 2.07 13.74
C GLU A 83 12.05 3.58 13.59
N GLY A 84 12.98 3.98 12.71
CA GLY A 84 13.29 5.38 12.51
C GLY A 84 13.99 5.64 11.19
N MET A 85 13.78 6.86 10.68
CA MET A 85 14.46 7.38 9.50
C MET A 85 14.80 8.85 9.75
N THR A 86 16.04 9.21 9.48
CA THR A 86 16.54 10.59 9.65
C THR A 86 17.30 11.00 8.40
N ARG A 87 17.00 12.19 7.88
CA ARG A 87 17.80 12.80 6.82
C ARG A 87 19.04 13.43 7.43
N LEU A 88 20.21 13.07 6.94
CA LEU A 88 21.51 13.57 7.43
C LEU A 88 21.95 14.81 6.63
N ASP A 89 22.89 15.54 7.23
CA ASP A 89 23.65 16.57 6.52
C ASP A 89 24.36 15.92 5.30
N GLY A 90 24.30 16.57 4.15
CA GLY A 90 24.80 16.00 2.88
C GLY A 90 23.77 15.22 2.08
N GLY A 91 22.50 15.12 2.56
CA GLY A 91 21.37 14.64 1.77
C GLY A 91 21.17 13.12 1.74
N THR A 92 21.95 12.35 2.48
CA THR A 92 21.73 10.91 2.70
C THR A 92 20.76 10.66 3.84
N PHE A 93 20.36 9.41 4.03
CA PHE A 93 19.44 8.98 5.07
C PHE A 93 20.11 7.97 5.99
N GLU A 94 19.88 8.08 7.29
CA GLU A 94 20.07 7.00 8.24
C GLU A 94 18.72 6.29 8.41
N VAL A 95 18.70 4.99 8.16
CA VAL A 95 17.54 4.12 8.40
C VAL A 95 17.91 3.17 9.53
N ARG A 96 17.15 3.21 10.62
CA ARG A 96 17.35 2.38 11.81
C ARG A 96 16.23 1.35 11.90
N SER A 97 16.62 0.09 11.89
CA SER A 97 15.75 -1.04 12.16
C SER A 97 15.86 -1.51 13.62
N SER A 98 15.13 -2.57 13.96
CA SER A 98 15.23 -3.26 15.24
C SER A 98 16.62 -3.85 15.54
N GLU A 99 17.42 -4.12 14.51
CA GLU A 99 18.69 -4.83 14.64
C GLU A 99 19.92 -3.97 14.32
N ARG A 100 19.78 -3.00 13.39
CA ARG A 100 20.92 -2.22 12.89
C ARG A 100 20.52 -0.83 12.38
N ALA A 101 21.55 -0.01 12.16
CA ALA A 101 21.41 1.25 11.44
C ALA A 101 22.25 1.18 10.15
N ILE A 102 21.66 1.64 9.04
CA ILE A 102 22.32 1.72 7.74
C ILE A 102 22.27 3.16 7.20
N ARG A 103 23.12 3.45 6.21
CA ARG A 103 23.03 4.68 5.43
C ARG A 103 22.51 4.38 4.03
N ALA A 104 21.65 5.23 3.52
CA ALA A 104 21.14 5.15 2.15
C ALA A 104 21.23 6.51 1.45
N ARG A 105 21.55 6.49 0.16
CA ARG A 105 21.59 7.70 -0.68
C ARG A 105 20.19 8.10 -1.12
N ALA A 106 19.29 7.12 -1.29
CA ALA A 106 17.88 7.31 -1.56
C ALA A 106 17.03 6.34 -0.74
N VAL A 107 15.79 6.74 -0.42
CA VAL A 107 14.81 5.91 0.27
C VAL A 107 13.51 5.85 -0.52
N VAL A 108 12.95 4.65 -0.66
CA VAL A 108 11.60 4.42 -1.19
C VAL A 108 10.73 3.87 -0.06
N ALA A 109 9.81 4.69 0.45
CA ALA A 109 8.88 4.27 1.48
C ALA A 109 7.63 3.65 0.86
N THR A 110 7.35 2.39 1.21
CA THR A 110 6.30 1.54 0.64
C THR A 110 5.57 0.74 1.72
N ALA A 111 5.48 1.31 2.93
CA ALA A 111 4.90 0.64 4.11
C ALA A 111 3.38 0.43 4.03
N GLY A 112 2.73 0.87 2.93
CA GLY A 112 1.31 0.65 2.69
C GLY A 112 0.37 1.35 3.66
N ALA A 113 -0.85 0.80 3.79
CA ALA A 113 -1.90 1.28 4.68
C ALA A 113 -2.67 0.08 5.23
N ASP A 114 -3.08 0.13 6.50
CA ASP A 114 -3.86 -0.92 7.11
C ASP A 114 -5.36 -0.60 7.05
N TYR A 115 -6.17 -1.61 6.75
CA TYR A 115 -7.62 -1.49 6.86
C TYR A 115 -8.02 -1.33 8.34
N ASN A 116 -8.89 -0.35 8.58
CA ASN A 116 -9.50 -0.22 9.89
C ASN A 116 -10.43 -1.41 10.14
N LYS A 117 -10.23 -2.08 11.27
CA LYS A 117 -10.98 -3.25 11.68
C LYS A 117 -12.16 -2.86 12.57
N LEU A 118 -13.19 -3.69 12.57
CA LEU A 118 -14.32 -3.55 13.50
C LEU A 118 -13.87 -3.84 14.93
N GLY A 119 -12.90 -4.76 15.10
CA GLY A 119 -12.41 -5.23 16.39
C GLY A 119 -13.40 -6.13 17.11
N VAL A 120 -14.21 -6.87 16.37
CA VAL A 120 -15.27 -7.74 16.91
C VAL A 120 -14.87 -9.22 16.83
N PRO A 121 -15.40 -10.08 17.73
CA PRO A 121 -15.20 -11.52 17.66
C PRO A 121 -15.62 -12.08 16.30
N GLY A 122 -14.83 -13.00 15.74
CA GLY A 122 -15.04 -13.64 14.45
C GLY A 122 -14.48 -12.86 13.26
N GLU A 123 -14.13 -11.56 13.41
CA GLU A 123 -13.58 -10.77 12.29
C GLU A 123 -12.24 -11.32 11.82
N ALA A 124 -11.30 -11.52 12.75
CA ALA A 124 -9.95 -11.98 12.41
C ALA A 124 -9.95 -13.43 11.90
N GLU A 125 -10.70 -14.30 12.56
CA GLU A 125 -10.80 -15.74 12.27
C GLU A 125 -11.43 -16.02 10.89
N LEU A 126 -12.36 -15.14 10.47
CA LEU A 126 -13.11 -15.29 9.23
C LEU A 126 -12.62 -14.35 8.11
N THR A 127 -11.54 -13.60 8.34
CA THR A 127 -10.87 -12.82 7.28
C THR A 127 -10.39 -13.75 6.16
N GLY A 128 -10.75 -13.43 4.89
CA GLY A 128 -10.54 -14.29 3.73
C GLY A 128 -11.52 -15.47 3.61
N ARG A 129 -12.44 -15.63 4.59
CA ARG A 129 -13.47 -16.67 4.61
C ARG A 129 -14.87 -16.07 4.74
N GLY A 130 -15.07 -14.94 4.08
CA GLY A 130 -16.32 -14.18 4.08
C GLY A 130 -16.22 -12.81 4.77
N VAL A 131 -15.20 -12.55 5.60
CA VAL A 131 -14.86 -11.17 5.99
C VAL A 131 -13.85 -10.63 4.99
N SER A 132 -14.18 -9.50 4.36
CA SER A 132 -13.38 -8.86 3.32
C SER A 132 -13.25 -7.35 3.54
N TYR A 133 -12.14 -6.79 3.08
CA TYR A 133 -11.86 -5.33 3.08
C TYR A 133 -11.72 -4.76 1.67
N CYS A 134 -11.99 -5.56 0.62
CA CYS A 134 -11.89 -5.16 -0.78
C CYS A 134 -13.07 -5.72 -1.58
N GLY A 135 -14.00 -4.88 -1.98
CA GLY A 135 -15.16 -5.29 -2.78
C GLY A 135 -14.75 -5.70 -4.19
N THR A 136 -13.86 -4.94 -4.82
CA THR A 136 -13.37 -5.24 -6.18
C THR A 136 -12.53 -6.53 -6.26
N CYS A 137 -11.95 -6.97 -5.13
CA CYS A 137 -11.20 -8.22 -5.07
C CYS A 137 -12.12 -9.43 -4.93
N ASP A 138 -13.10 -9.35 -4.01
CA ASP A 138 -13.77 -10.52 -3.46
C ASP A 138 -15.26 -10.63 -3.85
N ALA A 139 -15.88 -9.60 -4.45
CA ALA A 139 -17.32 -9.62 -4.72
C ALA A 139 -17.76 -10.78 -5.61
N ALA A 140 -16.92 -11.20 -6.55
CA ALA A 140 -17.22 -12.30 -7.48
C ALA A 140 -17.45 -13.66 -6.77
N PHE A 141 -16.76 -13.90 -5.63
CA PHE A 141 -16.94 -15.12 -4.82
C PHE A 141 -18.31 -15.23 -4.17
N PHE A 142 -19.03 -14.10 -4.03
CA PHE A 142 -20.34 -14.04 -3.38
C PHE A 142 -21.49 -13.81 -4.37
N ASN A 143 -21.32 -14.29 -5.61
CA ASN A 143 -22.32 -14.16 -6.66
C ASN A 143 -23.64 -14.83 -6.26
N GLY A 144 -24.75 -14.08 -6.32
CA GLY A 144 -26.07 -14.55 -5.95
C GLY A 144 -26.33 -14.74 -4.45
N MET A 145 -25.38 -14.32 -3.59
CA MET A 145 -25.48 -14.46 -2.14
C MET A 145 -25.92 -13.14 -1.47
N ASP A 146 -26.43 -13.24 -0.24
CA ASP A 146 -26.73 -12.09 0.59
C ASP A 146 -25.49 -11.67 1.37
N VAL A 147 -25.14 -10.40 1.33
CA VAL A 147 -23.95 -9.88 1.96
C VAL A 147 -24.23 -8.62 2.78
N ILE A 148 -23.37 -8.37 3.75
CA ILE A 148 -23.37 -7.14 4.55
C ILE A 148 -22.19 -6.27 4.10
N VAL A 149 -22.44 -4.96 3.97
CA VAL A 149 -21.42 -3.91 3.81
C VAL A 149 -21.45 -3.05 5.06
N VAL A 150 -20.31 -2.85 5.70
CA VAL A 150 -20.19 -2.01 6.89
C VAL A 150 -19.49 -0.71 6.53
N GLY A 151 -20.18 0.40 6.76
CA GLY A 151 -19.63 1.73 6.50
C GLY A 151 -20.69 2.75 6.12
N GLY A 152 -20.28 3.97 5.76
CA GLY A 152 -21.23 5.03 5.40
C GLY A 152 -20.55 6.24 4.76
N GLY A 153 -19.31 6.09 4.32
CA GLY A 153 -18.56 7.05 3.49
C GLY A 153 -18.54 6.63 2.03
N ASP A 154 -17.85 7.42 1.19
CA ASP A 154 -17.75 7.17 -0.26
C ASP A 154 -17.28 5.76 -0.58
N SER A 155 -16.22 5.28 0.07
CA SER A 155 -15.70 3.91 -0.14
C SER A 155 -16.75 2.84 0.14
N ALA A 156 -17.57 2.99 1.20
CA ALA A 156 -18.59 2.00 1.53
C ALA A 156 -19.72 1.94 0.49
N LEU A 157 -20.11 3.07 -0.07
CA LEU A 157 -21.18 3.09 -1.10
C LEU A 157 -20.64 2.72 -2.48
N ASP A 158 -19.45 3.18 -2.85
CA ASP A 158 -18.86 2.86 -4.15
C ASP A 158 -18.56 1.36 -4.26
N GLU A 159 -17.84 0.81 -3.28
CA GLU A 159 -17.58 -0.63 -3.17
C GLU A 159 -18.87 -1.44 -2.98
N GLY A 160 -19.82 -0.94 -2.19
CA GLY A 160 -21.12 -1.58 -1.99
C GLY A 160 -21.96 -1.65 -3.27
N LEU A 161 -21.93 -0.61 -4.09
CA LEU A 161 -22.53 -0.60 -5.43
C LEU A 161 -21.84 -1.60 -6.37
N PHE A 162 -20.51 -1.71 -6.29
CA PHE A 162 -19.79 -2.72 -7.04
C PHE A 162 -20.18 -4.14 -6.59
N VAL A 163 -20.16 -4.41 -5.29
CA VAL A 163 -20.57 -5.70 -4.70
C VAL A 163 -21.99 -6.07 -5.11
N SER A 164 -22.92 -5.09 -5.21
CA SER A 164 -24.31 -5.33 -5.60
C SER A 164 -24.47 -5.87 -7.03
N ARG A 165 -23.47 -5.71 -7.89
CA ARG A 165 -23.48 -6.30 -9.25
C ARG A 165 -23.43 -7.83 -9.19
N HIS A 166 -22.76 -8.37 -8.20
CA HIS A 166 -22.56 -9.80 -7.96
C HIS A 166 -23.55 -10.37 -6.96
N ALA A 167 -23.71 -9.74 -5.82
CA ALA A 167 -24.58 -10.20 -4.74
C ALA A 167 -26.07 -10.22 -5.12
N ARG A 168 -26.82 -11.09 -4.46
CA ARG A 168 -28.29 -11.12 -4.49
C ARG A 168 -28.87 -9.91 -3.78
N SER A 169 -28.37 -9.61 -2.59
CA SER A 169 -28.69 -8.42 -1.82
C SER A 169 -27.50 -7.93 -1.01
N VAL A 170 -27.46 -6.62 -0.79
CA VAL A 170 -26.43 -5.94 0.02
C VAL A 170 -27.14 -5.21 1.15
N ASN A 171 -26.85 -5.57 2.40
CA ASN A 171 -27.32 -4.82 3.56
C ASN A 171 -26.20 -3.89 4.07
N VAL A 172 -26.37 -2.59 3.86
CA VAL A 172 -25.45 -1.57 4.35
C VAL A 172 -25.73 -1.30 5.83
N VAL A 173 -24.85 -1.75 6.70
CA VAL A 173 -24.93 -1.53 8.15
C VAL A 173 -24.15 -0.27 8.50
N HIS A 174 -24.83 0.73 9.05
CA HIS A 174 -24.22 2.00 9.41
C HIS A 174 -24.57 2.41 10.85
N ARG A 175 -23.54 2.85 11.59
CA ARG A 175 -23.67 3.23 13.02
C ARG A 175 -24.43 4.54 13.29
N ARG A 176 -24.82 5.28 12.25
CA ARG A 176 -25.59 6.53 12.31
C ARG A 176 -26.85 6.40 11.48
N ASP A 177 -27.72 7.40 11.58
CA ASP A 177 -28.96 7.53 10.81
C ASP A 177 -28.77 8.25 9.44
N SER A 178 -27.55 8.62 9.10
CA SER A 178 -27.22 9.31 7.86
C SER A 178 -25.82 8.97 7.35
N LEU A 179 -25.68 8.94 6.03
CA LEU A 179 -24.41 8.66 5.35
C LEU A 179 -23.55 9.93 5.27
N ARG A 180 -22.23 9.73 5.17
CA ARG A 180 -21.27 10.81 4.91
C ARG A 180 -20.78 10.80 3.46
N ALA A 181 -21.21 9.83 2.68
CA ALA A 181 -20.87 9.70 1.27
C ALA A 181 -21.40 10.91 0.47
N SER A 182 -20.80 11.14 -0.69
CA SER A 182 -21.26 12.16 -1.65
C SER A 182 -22.68 11.91 -2.09
N ALA A 183 -23.44 12.99 -2.39
CA ALA A 183 -24.86 12.91 -2.74
C ALA A 183 -25.12 11.95 -3.92
N ILE A 184 -24.27 11.98 -4.94
CA ILE A 184 -24.42 11.12 -6.13
C ILE A 184 -24.29 9.63 -5.79
N LEU A 185 -23.42 9.25 -4.85
CA LEU A 185 -23.30 7.86 -4.42
C LEU A 185 -24.50 7.45 -3.57
N GLN A 186 -24.99 8.35 -2.71
CA GLN A 186 -26.22 8.11 -1.94
C GLN A 186 -27.43 7.90 -2.85
N GLU A 187 -27.63 8.76 -3.86
CA GLU A 187 -28.71 8.62 -4.85
C GLU A 187 -28.66 7.28 -5.57
N ARG A 188 -27.49 6.88 -6.05
CA ARG A 188 -27.28 5.58 -6.72
C ARG A 188 -27.56 4.40 -5.80
N ALA A 189 -27.08 4.47 -4.56
CA ALA A 189 -27.26 3.40 -3.59
C ALA A 189 -28.71 3.25 -3.15
N PHE A 190 -29.44 4.36 -2.91
CA PHE A 190 -30.87 4.34 -2.57
C PHE A 190 -31.75 3.90 -3.74
N ALA A 191 -31.36 4.21 -4.98
CA ALA A 191 -32.06 3.75 -6.18
C ALA A 191 -31.82 2.27 -6.52
N ASN A 192 -30.82 1.62 -5.91
CA ASN A 192 -30.48 0.24 -6.20
C ASN A 192 -31.39 -0.74 -5.44
N PRO A 193 -32.25 -1.53 -6.13
CA PRO A 193 -33.22 -2.42 -5.46
C PRO A 193 -32.57 -3.58 -4.69
N LYS A 194 -31.29 -3.87 -4.94
CA LYS A 194 -30.54 -4.88 -4.18
C LYS A 194 -29.96 -4.34 -2.87
N MET A 195 -29.90 -3.02 -2.68
CA MET A 195 -29.32 -2.40 -1.50
C MET A 195 -30.37 -2.07 -0.46
N ARG A 196 -30.09 -2.41 0.79
CA ARG A 196 -30.91 -2.09 1.97
C ARG A 196 -30.00 -1.41 3.00
N PHE A 197 -30.57 -0.62 3.89
CA PHE A 197 -29.84 0.13 4.90
C PHE A 197 -30.34 -0.22 6.29
N THR A 198 -29.43 -0.59 7.16
CA THR A 198 -29.66 -0.83 8.59
C THR A 198 -28.95 0.27 9.37
N TRP A 199 -29.74 1.23 9.83
CA TRP A 199 -29.27 2.44 10.48
C TRP A 199 -29.04 2.25 11.98
N ASP A 200 -28.25 3.18 12.56
CA ASP A 200 -27.95 3.20 14.00
C ASP A 200 -27.46 1.85 14.53
N THR A 201 -26.75 1.10 13.69
CA THR A 201 -26.45 -0.30 13.94
C THR A 201 -24.96 -0.59 13.72
N VAL A 202 -24.41 -1.42 14.60
CA VAL A 202 -23.02 -1.93 14.52
C VAL A 202 -23.04 -3.46 14.47
N ILE A 203 -21.99 -4.03 13.90
CA ILE A 203 -21.73 -5.46 14.06
C ILE A 203 -21.16 -5.68 15.46
N GLU A 204 -21.70 -6.62 16.20
CA GLU A 204 -21.23 -7.02 17.52
C GLU A 204 -20.32 -8.24 17.47
N ARG A 205 -20.59 -9.18 16.56
CA ARG A 205 -19.75 -10.33 16.25
C ARG A 205 -20.13 -10.95 14.90
N ILE A 206 -19.22 -11.69 14.32
CA ILE A 206 -19.39 -12.43 13.06
C ILE A 206 -19.24 -13.92 13.39
N GLU A 207 -20.15 -14.75 12.89
CA GLU A 207 -20.21 -16.17 13.26
C GLU A 207 -20.23 -17.05 12.00
N GLY A 208 -19.59 -18.25 12.13
CA GLY A 208 -19.57 -19.29 11.13
C GLY A 208 -18.62 -20.44 11.48
N GLY A 209 -18.86 -21.60 10.92
CA GLY A 209 -18.11 -22.84 11.22
C GLY A 209 -16.89 -23.06 10.32
N GLY A 210 -16.46 -22.08 9.54
CA GLY A 210 -15.33 -22.19 8.59
C GLY A 210 -15.36 -21.08 7.54
N GLN A 211 -16.52 -20.51 7.34
CA GLN A 211 -16.81 -19.30 6.57
C GLN A 211 -17.89 -18.51 7.26
N VAL A 212 -18.12 -17.26 6.87
CA VAL A 212 -19.20 -16.43 7.41
C VAL A 212 -20.56 -17.07 7.11
N GLU A 213 -21.39 -17.22 8.15
CA GLU A 213 -22.77 -17.72 8.05
C GLU A 213 -23.79 -16.70 8.52
N ARG A 214 -23.42 -15.85 9.48
CA ARG A 214 -24.27 -14.79 10.01
C ARG A 214 -23.48 -13.72 10.76
N ALA A 215 -24.09 -12.56 10.90
CA ALA A 215 -23.60 -11.47 11.74
C ALA A 215 -24.63 -11.13 12.81
N VAL A 216 -24.15 -10.83 14.02
CA VAL A 216 -24.96 -10.31 15.11
C VAL A 216 -24.84 -8.80 15.09
N LEU A 217 -25.98 -8.15 14.91
CA LEU A 217 -26.11 -6.71 14.79
C LEU A 217 -26.71 -6.14 16.05
N ARG A 218 -26.21 -4.99 16.52
CA ARG A 218 -26.80 -4.27 17.66
C ARG A 218 -27.14 -2.85 17.27
N ASN A 219 -28.40 -2.48 17.45
CA ASN A 219 -28.83 -1.08 17.31
C ASN A 219 -28.27 -0.24 18.47
N VAL A 220 -27.53 0.82 18.18
CA VAL A 220 -26.84 1.63 19.19
C VAL A 220 -27.77 2.57 19.95
N LYS A 221 -28.97 2.84 19.43
CA LYS A 221 -29.99 3.69 20.09
C LYS A 221 -30.91 2.90 20.99
N THR A 222 -31.38 1.74 20.53
CA THR A 222 -32.37 0.93 21.23
C THR A 222 -31.75 -0.21 22.06
N GLY A 223 -30.50 -0.60 21.73
CA GLY A 223 -29.87 -1.79 22.30
C GLY A 223 -30.38 -3.12 21.73
N GLU A 224 -31.33 -3.10 20.80
CA GLU A 224 -31.86 -4.30 20.17
C GLU A 224 -30.78 -5.08 19.44
N VAL A 225 -30.75 -6.39 19.67
CA VAL A 225 -29.80 -7.31 19.04
C VAL A 225 -30.54 -8.20 18.06
N THR A 226 -30.05 -8.26 16.82
CA THR A 226 -30.62 -9.10 15.75
C THR A 226 -29.55 -9.99 15.15
N VAL A 227 -29.92 -11.21 14.80
CA VAL A 227 -29.06 -12.16 14.09
C VAL A 227 -29.43 -12.14 12.62
N THR A 228 -28.50 -11.76 11.76
CA THR A 228 -28.73 -11.62 10.31
C THR A 228 -27.91 -12.66 9.55
N PRO A 229 -28.54 -13.63 8.87
CA PRO A 229 -27.84 -14.54 7.97
C PRO A 229 -27.16 -13.75 6.86
N THR A 230 -25.89 -14.10 6.56
CA THR A 230 -25.10 -13.46 5.52
C THR A 230 -23.95 -14.39 5.13
N SER A 231 -23.55 -14.36 3.87
CA SER A 231 -22.40 -15.13 3.37
C SER A 231 -21.09 -14.34 3.42
N ALA A 232 -21.17 -13.00 3.53
CA ALA A 232 -19.99 -12.16 3.65
C ALA A 232 -20.27 -10.87 4.44
N VAL A 233 -19.21 -10.35 5.03
CA VAL A 233 -19.17 -9.02 5.65
C VAL A 233 -18.01 -8.24 5.04
N PHE A 234 -18.35 -7.24 4.23
CA PHE A 234 -17.39 -6.31 3.63
C PHE A 234 -17.22 -5.09 4.56
N VAL A 235 -16.01 -4.83 5.00
CA VAL A 235 -15.71 -3.80 6.01
C VAL A 235 -15.06 -2.59 5.34
N PHE A 236 -15.81 -1.49 5.16
CA PHE A 236 -15.36 -0.26 4.51
C PHE A 236 -15.46 0.95 5.46
N ILE A 237 -14.71 0.88 6.56
CA ILE A 237 -14.67 1.93 7.59
C ILE A 237 -13.40 2.79 7.55
N GLY A 238 -12.69 2.73 6.42
CA GLY A 238 -11.47 3.49 6.13
C GLY A 238 -10.20 2.67 6.27
N GLN A 239 -9.08 3.35 6.01
CA GLN A 239 -7.73 2.83 6.13
C GLN A 239 -6.87 3.82 6.89
N THR A 240 -5.80 3.34 7.51
CA THR A 240 -4.77 4.13 8.19
C THR A 240 -3.44 3.90 7.48
N PRO A 241 -2.86 4.92 6.82
CA PRO A 241 -1.55 4.78 6.18
C PRO A 241 -0.44 4.63 7.21
N ASN A 242 0.54 3.77 6.92
CA ASN A 242 1.69 3.49 7.78
C ASN A 242 2.76 4.61 7.65
N SER A 243 2.33 5.85 7.80
CA SER A 243 3.13 7.05 7.55
C SER A 243 3.90 7.57 8.77
N HIS A 244 3.96 6.84 9.87
CA HIS A 244 4.59 7.29 11.11
C HIS A 244 6.08 7.68 10.92
N LEU A 245 6.82 6.96 10.09
CA LEU A 245 8.22 7.25 9.75
C LEU A 245 8.39 8.51 8.88
N LEU A 246 7.33 8.97 8.23
CA LEU A 246 7.34 10.11 7.32
C LEU A 246 6.91 11.43 8.01
N ARG A 247 6.36 11.35 9.22
CA ARG A 247 5.88 12.53 9.97
C ARG A 247 7.01 13.52 10.20
N GLY A 248 6.78 14.77 9.85
CA GLY A 248 7.77 15.84 9.97
C GLY A 248 8.84 15.86 8.87
N LEU A 249 8.92 14.81 8.02
CA LEU A 249 9.81 14.78 6.88
C LEU A 249 9.11 15.20 5.59
N VAL A 250 7.89 14.72 5.36
CA VAL A 250 7.12 15.00 4.15
C VAL A 250 5.75 15.61 4.48
N GLU A 251 5.13 16.21 3.48
CA GLU A 251 3.75 16.67 3.55
C GLU A 251 2.79 15.47 3.48
N LEU A 252 1.85 15.43 4.42
CA LEU A 252 0.79 14.42 4.48
C LEU A 252 -0.56 15.08 4.24
N ASP A 253 -1.49 14.37 3.59
CA ASP A 253 -2.88 14.82 3.46
C ASP A 253 -3.64 14.68 4.81
N ALA A 254 -4.90 15.10 4.84
CA ALA A 254 -5.75 14.98 6.02
C ALA A 254 -6.00 13.53 6.48
N GLY A 255 -5.81 12.55 5.59
CA GLY A 255 -5.89 11.12 5.87
C GLY A 255 -4.57 10.50 6.34
N GLY A 256 -3.48 11.28 6.31
CA GLY A 256 -2.15 10.82 6.68
C GLY A 256 -1.36 10.19 5.54
N HIS A 257 -1.83 10.26 4.29
CA HIS A 257 -1.10 9.75 3.12
C HIS A 257 -0.06 10.76 2.64
N ALA A 258 1.08 10.27 2.16
CA ALA A 258 2.16 11.13 1.69
C ALA A 258 1.83 11.79 0.34
N MET A 259 2.08 13.11 0.25
CA MET A 259 1.95 13.87 -0.98
C MET A 259 3.15 13.60 -1.88
N VAL A 260 2.90 13.18 -3.11
CA VAL A 260 3.93 12.91 -4.13
C VAL A 260 3.53 13.46 -5.50
N ASP A 261 4.52 13.66 -6.36
CA ASP A 261 4.29 13.94 -7.78
C ASP A 261 4.07 12.64 -8.58
N LEU A 262 3.85 12.76 -9.89
CA LEU A 262 3.69 11.60 -10.79
C LEU A 262 4.93 10.69 -10.86
N GLY A 263 6.09 11.17 -10.48
CA GLY A 263 7.33 10.41 -10.36
C GLY A 263 7.53 9.77 -8.99
N MET A 264 6.50 9.77 -8.14
CA MET A 264 6.56 9.27 -6.75
C MET A 264 7.56 10.04 -5.86
N ARG A 265 7.94 11.27 -6.26
CA ARG A 265 8.87 12.12 -5.52
C ARG A 265 8.12 12.88 -4.44
N THR A 266 8.73 12.95 -3.26
CA THR A 266 8.32 13.89 -2.22
C THR A 266 9.04 15.24 -2.41
N ARG A 267 8.74 16.23 -1.55
CA ARG A 267 9.51 17.49 -1.51
C ARG A 267 10.92 17.31 -0.92
N VAL A 268 11.23 16.16 -0.34
CA VAL A 268 12.54 15.82 0.22
C VAL A 268 13.37 15.12 -0.84
N PRO A 269 14.44 15.73 -1.37
CA PRO A 269 15.29 15.11 -2.38
C PRO A 269 15.85 13.76 -1.88
N GLY A 270 15.73 12.72 -2.71
CA GLY A 270 16.15 11.37 -2.39
C GLY A 270 15.12 10.54 -1.61
N LEU A 271 13.95 11.11 -1.24
CA LEU A 271 12.88 10.38 -0.59
C LEU A 271 11.66 10.24 -1.53
N PHE A 272 11.27 8.99 -1.78
CA PHE A 272 10.17 8.61 -2.65
C PHE A 272 9.13 7.83 -1.83
N VAL A 273 7.85 7.95 -2.21
CA VAL A 273 6.76 7.19 -1.56
C VAL A 273 5.89 6.55 -2.64
N ALA A 274 5.59 5.27 -2.49
CA ALA A 274 4.85 4.50 -3.48
C ALA A 274 3.83 3.54 -2.83
N GLY A 275 2.84 3.10 -3.62
CA GLY A 275 1.76 2.23 -3.17
C GLY A 275 0.75 2.95 -2.28
N ASP A 276 0.05 2.20 -1.45
CA ASP A 276 -1.10 2.70 -0.67
C ASP A 276 -0.74 3.71 0.41
N LEU A 277 0.55 3.92 0.66
CA LEU A 277 1.07 4.96 1.54
C LEU A 277 0.92 6.37 0.96
N ARG A 278 0.86 6.52 -0.37
CA ARG A 278 0.71 7.82 -1.03
C ARG A 278 -0.75 8.26 -1.18
N THR A 279 -0.96 9.55 -1.31
CA THR A 279 -2.27 10.11 -1.66
C THR A 279 -2.73 9.62 -3.03
N GLN A 280 -4.07 9.50 -3.21
CA GLN A 280 -4.71 9.07 -4.46
C GLN A 280 -4.24 7.68 -4.96
N ALA A 281 -3.77 6.81 -4.10
CA ALA A 281 -3.47 5.42 -4.45
C ALA A 281 -4.75 4.68 -4.87
N ALA A 282 -4.67 3.87 -5.94
CA ALA A 282 -5.80 3.05 -6.39
C ALA A 282 -6.07 1.84 -5.49
N ARG A 283 -5.16 1.53 -4.55
CA ARG A 283 -5.27 0.43 -3.59
C ARG A 283 -5.44 -0.93 -4.26
N GLN A 284 -4.69 -1.13 -5.34
CA GLN A 284 -4.64 -2.37 -6.09
C GLN A 284 -3.19 -2.81 -6.25
N LEU A 285 -2.93 -4.12 -6.23
CA LEU A 285 -1.58 -4.66 -6.35
C LEU A 285 -0.87 -4.16 -7.61
N VAL A 286 -1.54 -4.19 -8.76
CA VAL A 286 -0.96 -3.77 -10.04
C VAL A 286 -0.57 -2.30 -10.03
N SER A 287 -1.37 -1.43 -9.40
CA SER A 287 -1.04 0.00 -9.27
C SER A 287 0.11 0.21 -8.29
N ALA A 288 0.15 -0.52 -7.17
CA ALA A 288 1.24 -0.48 -6.22
C ALA A 288 2.57 -0.91 -6.87
N CYS A 289 2.56 -1.98 -7.68
CA CYS A 289 3.73 -2.40 -8.45
C CYS A 289 4.17 -1.32 -9.45
N GLY A 290 3.22 -0.69 -10.16
CA GLY A 290 3.50 0.43 -11.07
C GLY A 290 4.13 1.63 -10.37
N ASP A 291 3.62 1.99 -9.19
CA ASP A 291 4.19 3.03 -8.34
C ASP A 291 5.62 2.69 -7.91
N GLY A 292 5.85 1.44 -7.47
CA GLY A 292 7.17 0.95 -7.07
C GLY A 292 8.20 1.04 -8.20
N ALA A 293 7.82 0.63 -9.41
CA ALA A 293 8.66 0.77 -10.60
C ALA A 293 8.98 2.25 -10.88
N THR A 294 7.98 3.12 -10.82
CA THR A 294 8.12 4.57 -11.05
C THR A 294 9.03 5.22 -10.01
N ALA A 295 8.86 4.86 -8.72
CA ALA A 295 9.70 5.35 -7.63
C ALA A 295 11.18 4.94 -7.83
N ALA A 296 11.42 3.68 -8.18
CA ALA A 296 12.78 3.18 -8.40
C ALA A 296 13.46 3.86 -9.61
N ILE A 297 12.74 4.07 -10.71
CA ILE A 297 13.25 4.81 -11.87
C ILE A 297 13.57 6.26 -11.49
N SER A 298 12.71 6.90 -10.71
CA SER A 298 12.95 8.26 -10.20
C SER A 298 14.15 8.34 -9.26
N ALA A 299 14.31 7.32 -8.40
CA ALA A 299 15.48 7.19 -7.52
C ALA A 299 16.78 7.00 -8.32
N GLU A 300 16.75 6.17 -9.37
CA GLU A 300 17.88 6.00 -10.28
C GLU A 300 18.30 7.30 -10.94
N HIS A 301 17.35 8.07 -11.51
CA HIS A 301 17.64 9.37 -12.10
C HIS A 301 18.24 10.35 -11.09
N TYR A 302 17.73 10.36 -9.86
CA TYR A 302 18.28 11.16 -8.77
C TYR A 302 19.73 10.79 -8.44
N LEU A 303 20.02 9.49 -8.29
CA LEU A 303 21.35 8.98 -7.98
C LEU A 303 22.34 9.22 -9.14
N ALA A 304 21.93 9.01 -10.38
CA ALA A 304 22.73 9.30 -11.56
C ALA A 304 23.10 10.79 -11.65
N GLY A 305 22.18 11.68 -11.27
CA GLY A 305 22.45 13.11 -11.18
C GLY A 305 23.54 13.44 -10.13
N LEU A 306 23.50 12.76 -8.97
CA LEU A 306 24.53 12.93 -7.92
C LEU A 306 25.90 12.40 -8.39
N ASP A 307 25.92 11.23 -9.06
CA ASP A 307 27.16 10.60 -9.56
C ASP A 307 27.79 11.49 -10.66
N GLY A 308 26.98 12.05 -11.57
CA GLY A 308 27.45 12.97 -12.62
C GLY A 308 27.99 14.29 -12.08
N ALA A 309 27.38 14.84 -11.03
CA ALA A 309 27.86 16.07 -10.39
C ALA A 309 29.18 15.86 -9.65
N GLY A 310 29.34 14.71 -8.97
CA GLY A 310 30.60 14.32 -8.30
C GLY A 310 31.74 14.10 -9.30
N GLY A 311 31.49 13.43 -10.42
CA GLY A 311 32.49 13.19 -11.46
C GLY A 311 33.02 14.46 -12.15
N ASN A 312 32.18 15.50 -12.21
CA ASN A 312 32.62 16.80 -12.75
C ASN A 312 33.52 17.59 -11.77
N LEU A 313 33.35 17.40 -10.45
CA LEU A 313 34.21 18.02 -9.45
C LEU A 313 35.61 17.39 -9.43
N GLU A 314 35.71 16.08 -9.62
CA GLU A 314 37.01 15.40 -9.71
C GLU A 314 37.78 15.71 -11.02
N ARG A 315 37.07 15.87 -12.13
CA ARG A 315 37.67 16.29 -13.42
C ARG A 315 38.15 17.73 -13.41
N SER A 316 37.45 18.64 -12.73
CA SER A 316 37.85 20.05 -12.60
C SER A 316 39.03 20.27 -11.63
N ALA A 317 39.33 19.33 -10.74
CA ALA A 317 40.48 19.38 -9.82
C ALA A 317 41.76 18.80 -10.42
N GLY A 318 41.69 18.12 -11.58
CA GLY A 318 42.82 17.41 -12.21
C GLY A 318 43.48 18.12 -13.42
N GLU A 319 42.88 19.17 -13.98
CA GLU A 319 43.45 19.89 -15.12
C GLU A 319 43.87 21.32 -14.75
N ALA A 320 45.13 21.46 -14.32
CA ALA A 320 45.81 22.75 -14.39
C ALA A 320 46.12 23.06 -15.89
N PRO A 321 45.80 24.24 -16.41
CA PRO A 321 46.07 24.54 -17.80
C PRO A 321 47.59 24.58 -18.06
N GLY A 322 48.08 23.64 -18.88
CA GLY A 322 49.41 23.64 -19.39
C GLY A 322 49.65 24.89 -20.21
N VAL A 323 50.62 25.70 -19.81
CA VAL A 323 51.09 26.87 -20.53
C VAL A 323 51.68 26.40 -21.89
N PRO A 324 51.24 26.95 -23.06
CA PRO A 324 51.81 26.61 -24.34
C PRO A 324 53.23 27.14 -24.43
N ALA A 325 54.22 26.24 -24.71
CA ALA A 325 55.58 26.61 -24.99
C ALA A 325 55.66 27.49 -26.21
N ALA A 326 56.31 28.66 -26.09
CA ALA A 326 56.59 29.57 -27.17
C ALA A 326 57.43 28.88 -28.26
N ALA A 327 56.99 28.89 -29.49
CA ALA A 327 57.77 28.51 -30.67
C ALA A 327 58.80 29.59 -30.92
N THR A 328 60.09 29.27 -30.71
CA THR A 328 61.24 30.06 -31.21
C THR A 328 61.46 29.66 -32.67
N GLY A 329 61.21 30.59 -33.57
CA GLY A 329 61.55 30.46 -34.98
C GLY A 329 63.04 30.66 -35.21
N SER A 330 63.59 30.01 -36.20
CA SER A 330 64.68 30.42 -37.06
C SER A 330 64.50 29.76 -38.42
#